data_170a16f31693a960d2122f5e047cbf5f
#
_entry.id   170a16f31693a960d2122f5e047cbf5f
#
_cell.length_a   1.000
_cell.length_b   1.000
_cell.length_c   1.000
_cell.angle_alpha   90.00
_cell.angle_beta   90.00
_cell.angle_gamma   90.00
#
_symmetry.space_group_name_H-M   'P 1'
#
loop_
_entity.id
_entity.type
_entity.pdbx_description
1 polymer ?
#
loop_
_entity_poly.entity_id
_entity_poly.type
_entity_poly.pdbx_seq_one_letter_code
_entity_poly.pdbx_strand_id
1 'polypeptide(L)'
;ALIEPMNVAQKLQMFELLVKVGFKQIEVGFPAASQPDFDFVRKLVDGGLIPDDVSVQVLTQSRPELIERTFEALVGVKRAVVHLYN
;
A
#
# COMPACT_ATOMS: atom_id res chain seq x y z
N ALA A 1 -5.64 2.59 15.17
CA ALA A 1 -5.86 3.98 15.53
C ALA A 1 -6.48 4.71 14.37
N LEU A 2 -7.39 5.56 14.68
CA LEU A 2 -7.98 6.36 13.66
C LEU A 2 -7.02 7.45 13.25
N ILE A 3 -6.83 7.54 11.99
CA ILE A 3 -5.93 8.51 11.42
C ILE A 3 -6.76 9.41 10.54
N GLU A 4 -6.59 10.67 10.66
CA GLU A 4 -7.18 11.56 9.71
C GLU A 4 -6.64 11.26 8.33
N PRO A 5 -7.47 11.40 7.30
CA PRO A 5 -6.98 11.13 5.96
C PRO A 5 -5.77 11.99 5.67
N MET A 6 -4.67 11.34 5.37
CA MET A 6 -3.46 12.03 4.95
C MET A 6 -3.46 12.13 3.43
N ASN A 7 -2.94 13.23 2.93
CA ASN A 7 -2.76 13.32 1.49
C ASN A 7 -1.58 12.44 1.06
N VAL A 8 -1.40 12.29 -0.24
CA VAL A 8 -0.38 11.40 -0.78
C VAL A 8 1.02 11.82 -0.32
N ALA A 9 1.29 13.12 -0.26
CA ALA A 9 2.60 13.61 0.15
C ALA A 9 2.90 13.23 1.60
N GLN A 10 1.93 13.36 2.49
CA GLN A 10 2.11 12.99 3.90
C GLN A 10 2.32 11.49 4.04
N LYS A 11 1.57 10.69 3.28
CA LYS A 11 1.75 9.23 3.31
C LYS A 11 3.13 8.83 2.81
N LEU A 12 3.64 9.50 1.79
CA LEU A 12 4.98 9.24 1.28
C LEU A 12 6.03 9.54 2.33
N GLN A 13 5.90 10.66 3.03
CA GLN A 13 6.83 11.02 4.10
C GLN A 13 6.82 9.96 5.21
N MET A 14 5.64 9.52 5.60
CA MET A 14 5.52 8.48 6.62
C MET A 14 6.15 7.18 6.14
N PHE A 15 5.89 6.77 4.91
CA PHE A 15 6.47 5.55 4.35
C PHE A 15 8.00 5.63 4.36
N GLU A 16 8.55 6.73 3.90
CA GLU A 16 10.00 6.91 3.88
C GLU A 16 10.60 6.85 5.27
N LEU A 17 9.91 7.46 6.24
CA LEU A 17 10.37 7.42 7.62
C LEU A 17 10.39 5.99 8.16
N LEU A 18 9.34 5.22 7.90
CA LEU A 18 9.27 3.83 8.36
C LEU A 18 10.37 2.99 7.73
N VAL A 19 10.66 3.20 6.47
CA VAL A 19 11.76 2.50 5.80
C VAL A 19 13.09 2.86 6.44
N LYS A 20 13.30 4.12 6.76
CA LYS A 20 14.53 4.59 7.40
C LYS A 20 14.73 3.98 8.78
N VAL A 21 13.63 3.85 9.54
CA VAL A 21 13.69 3.27 10.88
C VAL A 21 13.99 1.78 10.82
N GLY A 22 13.68 1.12 9.71
CA GLY A 22 14.03 -0.28 9.53
C GLY A 22 12.84 -1.22 9.48
N PHE A 23 11.63 -0.70 9.34
CA PHE A 23 10.46 -1.56 9.17
C PHE A 23 10.53 -2.30 7.84
N LYS A 24 10.30 -3.60 7.88
CA LYS A 24 10.34 -4.47 6.70
C LYS A 24 8.96 -4.82 6.19
N GLN A 25 7.91 -4.54 6.95
CA GLN A 25 6.53 -4.77 6.55
C GLN A 25 5.76 -3.50 6.86
N ILE A 26 5.18 -2.90 5.84
CA ILE A 26 4.50 -1.61 6.00
C ILE A 26 3.13 -1.71 5.36
N GLU A 27 2.08 -1.43 6.14
CA GLU A 27 0.72 -1.41 5.64
C GLU A 27 0.47 -0.10 4.91
N VAL A 28 -0.07 -0.21 3.71
CA VAL A 28 -0.30 0.97 2.86
C VAL A 28 -1.78 1.24 2.58
N GLY A 29 -2.68 0.44 3.12
CA GLY A 29 -4.10 0.75 3.14
C GLY A 29 -4.96 -0.15 2.28
N PHE A 30 -6.08 0.40 1.79
CA PHE A 30 -7.12 -0.29 1.05
C PHE A 30 -7.18 0.20 -0.39
N PRO A 31 -6.30 -0.25 -1.27
CA PRO A 31 -6.31 0.30 -2.63
C PRO A 31 -7.61 0.04 -3.40
N ALA A 32 -8.32 -1.05 -3.08
CA ALA A 32 -9.56 -1.35 -3.79
C ALA A 32 -10.74 -0.50 -3.33
N ALA A 33 -10.72 -0.05 -2.08
CA ALA A 33 -11.83 0.69 -1.50
C ALA A 33 -11.60 2.20 -1.47
N SER A 34 -10.39 2.64 -1.80
CA SER A 34 -10.02 4.04 -1.67
C SER A 34 -9.12 4.43 -2.85
N GLN A 35 -9.59 5.38 -3.66
CA GLN A 35 -8.79 5.86 -4.77
C GLN A 35 -7.48 6.51 -4.31
N PRO A 36 -7.47 7.33 -3.24
CA PRO A 36 -6.20 7.84 -2.74
C PRO A 36 -5.22 6.75 -2.34
N ASP A 37 -5.71 5.65 -1.74
CA ASP A 37 -4.83 4.55 -1.39
C ASP A 37 -4.29 3.84 -2.62
N PHE A 38 -5.12 3.65 -3.64
CA PHE A 38 -4.69 3.08 -4.90
C PHE A 38 -3.59 3.94 -5.52
N ASP A 39 -3.83 5.25 -5.58
CA ASP A 39 -2.86 6.19 -6.16
C ASP A 39 -1.57 6.18 -5.38
N PHE A 40 -1.65 6.08 -4.05
CA PHE A 40 -0.47 6.04 -3.20
C PHE A 40 0.39 4.81 -3.51
N VAL A 41 -0.23 3.63 -3.61
CA VAL A 41 0.50 2.41 -3.94
C VAL A 41 1.16 2.54 -5.30
N ARG A 42 0.43 3.05 -6.30
CA ARG A 42 1.01 3.22 -7.63
C ARG A 42 2.17 4.22 -7.62
N LYS A 43 2.06 5.25 -6.81
CA LYS A 43 3.14 6.22 -6.70
C LYS A 43 4.39 5.59 -6.12
N LEU A 44 4.22 4.74 -5.11
CA LEU A 44 5.35 4.01 -4.54
C LEU A 44 6.02 3.11 -5.57
N VAL A 45 5.22 2.40 -6.36
CA VAL A 45 5.74 1.46 -7.35
C VAL A 45 6.40 2.21 -8.50
N ASP A 46 5.69 3.18 -9.05
CA ASP A 46 6.18 3.91 -10.22
C ASP A 46 7.41 4.74 -9.91
N GLY A 47 7.53 5.22 -8.68
CA GLY A 47 8.68 5.99 -8.25
C GLY A 47 9.85 5.15 -7.77
N GLY A 48 9.69 3.82 -7.70
CA GLY A 48 10.74 2.94 -7.22
C GLY A 48 11.07 3.17 -5.75
N LEU A 49 10.07 3.52 -4.96
CA LEU A 49 10.28 3.92 -3.57
C LEU A 49 10.25 2.77 -2.59
N ILE A 50 9.88 1.56 -3.04
CA ILE A 50 9.81 0.39 -2.18
C ILE A 50 11.13 -0.37 -2.26
N PRO A 51 11.91 -0.43 -1.17
CA PRO A 51 13.14 -1.23 -1.17
C PRO A 51 12.84 -2.71 -1.40
N ASP A 52 13.80 -3.43 -1.95
CA ASP A 52 13.63 -4.84 -2.29
C ASP A 52 13.33 -5.72 -1.08
N ASP A 53 13.77 -5.31 0.09
CA ASP A 53 13.58 -6.09 1.30
C ASP A 53 12.37 -5.65 2.13
N VAL A 54 11.57 -4.74 1.60
CA VAL A 54 10.37 -4.25 2.28
C VAL A 54 9.14 -4.84 1.62
N SER A 55 8.25 -5.42 2.43
CA SER A 55 6.96 -5.92 1.97
C SER A 55 5.89 -4.87 2.22
N VAL A 56 5.06 -4.61 1.22
CA VAL A 56 3.90 -3.76 1.44
C VAL A 56 2.70 -4.63 1.76
N GLN A 57 1.88 -4.19 2.68
CA GLN A 57 0.68 -4.91 3.09
C GLN A 57 -0.53 -4.08 2.74
N VAL A 58 -1.51 -4.74 2.15
CA VAL A 58 -2.76 -4.10 1.78
C VAL A 58 -3.92 -4.92 2.30
N LEU A 59 -5.06 -4.26 2.48
CA LEU A 59 -6.28 -4.90 2.93
C LEU A 59 -7.27 -4.92 1.78
N THR A 60 -8.07 -5.97 1.71
CA THR A 60 -9.18 -6.02 0.75
C THR A 60 -10.26 -6.93 1.27
N GLN A 61 -11.51 -6.65 0.87
CA GLN A 61 -12.61 -7.55 1.14
C GLN A 61 -12.55 -8.72 0.18
N SER A 62 -13.15 -9.85 0.59
CA SER A 62 -13.12 -11.09 -0.18
C SER A 62 -14.15 -11.07 -1.31
N ARG A 63 -14.08 -10.07 -2.17
CA ARG A 63 -14.94 -9.95 -3.35
C ARG A 63 -14.06 -9.94 -4.58
N PRO A 64 -14.46 -10.66 -5.64
CA PRO A 64 -13.59 -10.76 -6.81
C PRO A 64 -13.20 -9.43 -7.42
N GLU A 65 -14.14 -8.48 -7.53
CA GLU A 65 -13.85 -7.18 -8.14
C GLU A 65 -12.86 -6.37 -7.30
N LEU A 66 -12.96 -6.50 -5.97
CA LEU A 66 -12.04 -5.78 -5.08
C LEU A 66 -10.67 -6.44 -5.06
N ILE A 67 -10.63 -7.76 -5.14
CA ILE A 67 -9.37 -8.48 -5.21
C ILE A 67 -8.64 -8.12 -6.49
N GLU A 68 -9.34 -8.07 -7.62
CA GLU A 68 -8.74 -7.67 -8.89
C GLU A 68 -8.17 -6.26 -8.82
N ARG A 69 -8.93 -5.34 -8.25
CA ARG A 69 -8.49 -3.94 -8.11
C ARG A 69 -7.24 -3.86 -7.24
N THR A 70 -7.20 -4.66 -6.18
CA THR A 70 -6.03 -4.70 -5.31
C THR A 70 -4.80 -5.18 -6.07
N PHE A 71 -4.94 -6.23 -6.86
CA PHE A 71 -3.82 -6.73 -7.64
C PHE A 71 -3.38 -5.73 -8.72
N GLU A 72 -4.32 -4.98 -9.29
CA GLU A 72 -3.96 -3.90 -10.22
C GLU A 72 -3.07 -2.88 -9.55
N ALA A 73 -3.38 -2.53 -8.30
CA ALA A 73 -2.57 -1.58 -7.55
C ALA A 73 -1.18 -2.12 -7.27
N LEU A 74 -1.05 -3.44 -7.16
CA LEU A 74 0.21 -4.07 -6.76
C LEU A 74 1.10 -4.46 -7.94
N VAL A 75 0.70 -4.19 -9.16
CA VAL A 75 1.52 -4.54 -10.33
C VAL A 75 2.90 -3.88 -10.20
N GLY A 76 3.94 -4.70 -10.25
CA GLY A 76 5.31 -4.22 -10.10
C GLY A 76 5.88 -4.29 -8.70
N VAL A 77 5.06 -4.66 -7.71
CA VAL A 77 5.53 -4.82 -6.34
C VAL A 77 6.20 -6.18 -6.21
N LYS A 78 7.41 -6.23 -5.68
CA LYS A 78 8.15 -7.48 -5.52
C LYS A 78 7.66 -8.28 -4.34
N ARG A 79 7.32 -7.63 -3.24
CA ARG A 79 6.86 -8.30 -2.02
C ARG A 79 5.60 -7.62 -1.55
N ALA A 80 4.51 -8.35 -1.60
CA ALA A 80 3.23 -7.82 -1.18
C ALA A 80 2.48 -8.87 -0.37
N VAL A 81 1.81 -8.43 0.68
CA VAL A 81 0.93 -9.28 1.48
C VAL A 81 -0.47 -8.71 1.39
N VAL A 82 -1.41 -9.54 0.97
CA VAL A 82 -2.80 -9.13 0.83
C VAL A 82 -3.57 -9.77 1.98
N HIS A 83 -4.14 -8.95 2.84
CA HIS A 83 -4.98 -9.41 3.94
C HIS A 83 -6.43 -9.39 3.49
N LEU A 84 -7.04 -10.58 3.42
CA LEU A 84 -8.43 -10.72 3.04
C LEU A 84 -9.31 -10.76 4.28
N TYR A 85 -10.48 -10.12 4.21
CA TYR A 85 -11.46 -10.23 5.27
C TYR A 85 -12.87 -10.15 4.68
N ASN A 86 -13.81 -10.59 5.46
CA ASN A 86 -15.22 -10.64 5.05
C ASN A 86 -15.98 -9.42 5.52
#